data_6c9066ecd5b7aa5b7aab3bbcce2cb552
#
_entry.id   6c9066ecd5b7aa5b7aab3bbcce2cb552
#
_cell.length_a   1.000
_cell.length_b   1.000
_cell.length_c   1.000
_cell.angle_alpha   90.00
_cell.angle_beta   90.00
_cell.angle_gamma   90.00
#
_symmetry.space_group_name_H-M   'P 1'
#
loop_
_entity.id
_entity.type
_entity.pdbx_description
1 polymer ?
#
loop_
_entity_poly.entity_id
_entity_poly.type
_entity_poly.pdbx_seq_one_letter_code
_entity_poly.pdbx_strand_id
1 'polypeptide(L)'
;GSSATEILSHYFPGASIRHIDTINVGSPVLSETSPLWVGLLQNRPEINFTLDEGSATLCFDDTGLCAVTANEGERWKFGSDGAGSCRFSRQDDDGSYVPVEPAGLCSASARPSHQSTVFGIPRKARSYRAGNLRFRTSPASGRYHLSLELGIEDYVRGVQELPDFWPGSSLEAQAIVSRTMVVRRLLDVGSAAAFNDWELELCACHLKDDDPE
;
A
#
# COMPACT_ATOMS: atom_id res chain seq x y z
N GLY A 1 -5.91 -35.63 0.31
CA GLY A 1 -6.34 -34.34 0.88
C GLY A 1 -7.31 -33.68 -0.09
N SER A 2 -8.15 -32.76 0.41
CA SER A 2 -9.09 -32.01 -0.43
C SER A 2 -8.35 -31.03 -1.35
N SER A 3 -8.88 -30.81 -2.54
CA SER A 3 -8.40 -29.75 -3.46
C SER A 3 -8.88 -28.37 -2.99
N ALA A 4 -8.24 -27.29 -3.49
CA ALA A 4 -8.68 -25.92 -3.23
C ALA A 4 -10.14 -25.70 -3.65
N THR A 5 -10.55 -26.27 -4.78
CA THR A 5 -11.94 -26.20 -5.29
C THR A 5 -12.93 -26.87 -4.33
N GLU A 6 -12.58 -28.03 -3.77
CA GLU A 6 -13.44 -28.72 -2.79
C GLU A 6 -13.56 -27.92 -1.50
N ILE A 7 -12.46 -27.35 -1.01
CA ILE A 7 -12.45 -26.47 0.18
C ILE A 7 -13.36 -25.27 -0.07
N LEU A 8 -13.18 -24.57 -1.17
CA LEU A 8 -13.99 -23.39 -1.51
C LEU A 8 -15.47 -23.73 -1.68
N SER A 9 -15.81 -24.85 -2.33
CA SER A 9 -17.20 -25.28 -2.51
C SER A 9 -17.88 -25.63 -1.18
N HIS A 10 -17.12 -26.08 -0.19
CA HIS A 10 -17.63 -26.35 1.14
C HIS A 10 -18.04 -25.06 1.88
N TYR A 11 -17.19 -24.03 1.83
CA TYR A 11 -17.44 -22.76 2.52
C TYR A 11 -18.30 -21.77 1.71
N PHE A 12 -18.29 -21.88 0.38
CA PHE A 12 -19.00 -20.99 -0.54
C PHE A 12 -19.82 -21.82 -1.56
N PRO A 13 -20.92 -22.47 -1.13
CA PRO A 13 -21.73 -23.29 -2.03
C PRO A 13 -22.23 -22.51 -3.25
N GLY A 14 -22.03 -23.07 -4.44
CA GLY A 14 -22.43 -22.44 -5.70
C GLY A 14 -21.43 -21.43 -6.27
N ALA A 15 -20.33 -21.15 -5.60
CA ALA A 15 -19.26 -20.32 -6.15
C ALA A 15 -18.51 -21.06 -7.27
N SER A 16 -18.01 -20.30 -8.25
CA SER A 16 -17.12 -20.81 -9.32
C SER A 16 -15.82 -20.00 -9.33
N ILE A 17 -14.70 -20.71 -9.52
CA ILE A 17 -13.39 -20.07 -9.68
C ILE A 17 -13.27 -19.59 -11.14
N ARG A 18 -12.84 -18.33 -11.31
CA ARG A 18 -12.57 -17.74 -12.63
C ARG A 18 -11.24 -16.99 -12.60
N HIS A 19 -10.55 -16.97 -13.74
CA HIS A 19 -9.38 -16.10 -13.90
C HIS A 19 -9.80 -14.63 -13.99
N ILE A 20 -8.98 -13.74 -13.41
CA ILE A 20 -9.28 -12.30 -13.36
C ILE A 20 -9.24 -11.64 -14.74
N ASP A 21 -8.36 -12.10 -15.62
CA ASP A 21 -8.22 -11.66 -17.01
C ASP A 21 -9.39 -12.04 -17.90
N THR A 22 -10.21 -13.01 -17.50
CA THR A 22 -11.44 -13.43 -18.18
C THR A 22 -12.70 -12.76 -17.62
N ILE A 23 -12.57 -11.99 -16.53
CA ILE A 23 -13.66 -11.26 -15.93
C ILE A 23 -13.86 -9.94 -16.69
N ASN A 24 -14.80 -9.92 -17.63
CA ASN A 24 -15.27 -8.67 -18.21
C ASN A 24 -16.31 -8.05 -17.25
N VAL A 25 -15.87 -7.14 -16.42
CA VAL A 25 -16.71 -6.43 -15.44
C VAL A 25 -17.18 -5.07 -15.94
N GLY A 26 -17.12 -4.87 -17.25
CA GLY A 26 -17.39 -3.58 -17.86
C GLY A 26 -16.16 -2.66 -17.77
N SER A 27 -16.37 -1.39 -17.50
CA SER A 27 -15.27 -0.44 -17.31
C SER A 27 -15.20 -0.07 -15.82
N PRO A 28 -14.03 -0.16 -15.16
CA PRO A 28 -12.72 -0.50 -15.71
C PRO A 28 -12.48 -2.02 -15.84
N VAL A 29 -11.63 -2.41 -16.78
CA VAL A 29 -11.08 -3.78 -16.84
C VAL A 29 -10.01 -3.91 -15.76
N LEU A 30 -10.17 -4.85 -14.85
CA LEU A 30 -9.17 -5.17 -13.84
C LEU A 30 -8.18 -6.20 -14.38
N SER A 31 -6.92 -6.04 -14.01
CA SER A 31 -5.82 -6.95 -14.32
C SER A 31 -5.03 -7.28 -13.06
N GLU A 32 -4.13 -8.26 -13.14
CA GLU A 32 -3.23 -8.63 -12.03
C GLU A 32 -2.37 -7.45 -11.55
N THR A 33 -2.09 -6.49 -12.46
CA THR A 33 -1.31 -5.28 -12.18
C THR A 33 -2.16 -4.07 -11.81
N SER A 34 -3.49 -4.22 -11.70
CA SER A 34 -4.34 -3.11 -11.28
C SER A 34 -3.91 -2.60 -9.90
N PRO A 35 -3.69 -1.28 -9.74
CA PRO A 35 -3.15 -0.75 -8.49
C PRO A 35 -4.16 -0.92 -7.36
N LEU A 36 -3.71 -1.60 -6.31
CA LEU A 36 -4.39 -1.74 -5.04
C LEU A 36 -3.65 -0.87 -4.01
N TRP A 37 -4.39 -0.10 -3.22
CA TRP A 37 -3.83 0.66 -2.11
C TRP A 37 -4.20 0.00 -0.79
N VAL A 38 -3.18 -0.43 -0.05
CA VAL A 38 -3.30 -1.04 1.28
C VAL A 38 -2.87 0.00 2.32
N GLY A 39 -3.78 0.41 3.19
CA GLY A 39 -3.54 1.42 4.21
C GLY A 39 -2.67 0.87 5.34
N LEU A 40 -1.48 1.41 5.52
CA LEU A 40 -0.53 1.01 6.54
C LEU A 40 -0.69 1.84 7.82
N LEU A 41 -0.78 3.15 7.70
CA LEU A 41 -0.96 4.07 8.83
C LEU A 41 -2.07 5.06 8.53
N GLN A 42 -2.92 5.35 9.52
CA GLN A 42 -4.02 6.30 9.39
C GLN A 42 -3.90 7.41 10.42
N ASN A 43 -4.33 8.62 10.00
CA ASN A 43 -4.54 9.77 10.87
C ASN A 43 -3.32 10.13 11.73
N ARG A 44 -2.14 10.28 11.10
CA ARG A 44 -0.86 10.58 11.77
C ARG A 44 -0.46 12.05 11.59
N PRO A 45 0.16 12.69 12.60
CA PRO A 45 0.67 14.05 12.45
C PRO A 45 1.87 14.13 11.50
N GLU A 46 2.59 13.04 11.36
CA GLU A 46 3.72 12.82 10.47
C GLU A 46 3.88 11.33 10.18
N ILE A 47 4.55 10.98 9.10
CA ILE A 47 4.85 9.60 8.71
C ILE A 47 6.35 9.37 8.72
N ASN A 48 6.80 8.41 9.52
CA ASN A 48 8.19 7.96 9.55
C ASN A 48 8.31 6.62 8.80
N PHE A 49 9.35 6.50 7.99
CA PHE A 49 9.70 5.28 7.26
C PHE A 49 11.21 5.14 7.09
N THR A 50 11.66 3.94 6.79
CA THR A 50 13.07 3.62 6.53
C THR A 50 13.23 2.94 5.17
N LEU A 51 14.41 3.01 4.61
CA LEU A 51 14.85 2.14 3.52
C LEU A 51 15.69 1.03 4.16
N ASP A 52 15.09 -0.15 4.32
CA ASP A 52 15.79 -1.29 4.93
C ASP A 52 16.70 -1.99 3.92
N GLU A 53 16.30 -2.00 2.62
CA GLU A 53 17.11 -2.51 1.51
C GLU A 53 16.87 -1.65 0.25
N GLY A 54 17.91 -1.40 -0.53
CA GLY A 54 17.86 -0.76 -1.82
C GLY A 54 17.64 0.75 -1.77
N SER A 55 16.93 1.30 -2.75
CA SER A 55 16.69 2.75 -2.86
C SER A 55 15.30 3.07 -3.40
N ALA A 56 14.84 4.29 -3.14
CA ALA A 56 13.56 4.79 -3.63
C ALA A 56 13.66 6.27 -4.01
N THR A 57 12.91 6.67 -5.02
CA THR A 57 12.77 8.07 -5.41
C THR A 57 11.54 8.68 -4.73
N LEU A 58 11.74 9.80 -4.03
CA LEU A 58 10.70 10.53 -3.32
C LEU A 58 10.14 11.62 -4.21
N CYS A 59 8.85 11.56 -4.51
CA CYS A 59 8.19 12.47 -5.48
C CYS A 59 6.94 13.09 -4.88
N PHE A 60 6.62 14.33 -5.29
CA PHE A 60 5.34 14.99 -5.05
C PHE A 60 4.42 14.75 -6.26
N ASP A 61 3.20 14.29 -6.02
CA ASP A 61 2.30 13.86 -7.08
C ASP A 61 1.68 15.06 -7.83
N ASP A 62 1.52 16.20 -7.17
CA ASP A 62 0.95 17.43 -7.72
C ASP A 62 1.83 18.09 -8.78
N THR A 63 3.12 18.09 -8.54
CA THR A 63 4.11 18.72 -9.44
C THR A 63 4.79 17.72 -10.37
N GLY A 64 4.72 16.43 -10.04
CA GLY A 64 5.53 15.38 -10.65
C GLY A 64 7.03 15.52 -10.35
N LEU A 65 7.41 16.48 -9.49
CA LEU A 65 8.80 16.69 -9.11
C LEU A 65 9.25 15.61 -8.15
N CYS A 66 10.36 14.97 -8.47
CA CYS A 66 11.02 14.04 -7.58
C CYS A 66 12.18 14.76 -6.87
N ALA A 67 12.07 14.84 -5.56
CA ALA A 67 12.99 15.62 -4.73
C ALA A 67 14.36 14.96 -4.64
N VAL A 68 14.40 13.69 -4.25
CA VAL A 68 15.64 13.03 -3.85
C VAL A 68 15.50 11.52 -3.98
N THR A 69 16.63 10.84 -4.05
CA THR A 69 16.71 9.39 -3.87
C THR A 69 17.02 9.08 -2.39
N ALA A 70 16.14 8.34 -1.77
CA ALA A 70 16.38 7.75 -0.46
C ALA A 70 17.17 6.45 -0.63
N ASN A 71 18.18 6.22 0.21
CA ASN A 71 19.08 5.08 0.12
C ASN A 71 18.93 4.13 1.32
N GLU A 72 19.46 2.92 1.16
CA GLU A 72 19.49 1.90 2.21
C GLU A 72 20.08 2.44 3.52
N GLY A 73 19.45 2.09 4.63
CA GLY A 73 19.82 2.54 5.97
C GLY A 73 19.32 3.91 6.36
N GLU A 74 18.83 4.72 5.40
CA GLU A 74 18.31 6.06 5.72
C GLU A 74 16.94 6.01 6.37
N ARG A 75 16.73 6.97 7.28
CA ARG A 75 15.43 7.21 7.95
C ARG A 75 14.84 8.52 7.47
N TRP A 76 13.57 8.46 7.15
CA TRP A 76 12.84 9.54 6.52
C TRP A 76 11.56 9.87 7.29
N LYS A 77 11.17 11.13 7.19
CA LYS A 77 9.92 11.66 7.70
C LYS A 77 9.20 12.44 6.59
N PHE A 78 7.89 12.26 6.47
CA PHE A 78 7.00 13.08 5.65
C PHE A 78 6.03 13.84 6.56
N GLY A 79 5.86 15.13 6.35
CA GLY A 79 4.95 15.95 7.14
C GLY A 79 4.91 17.42 6.69
N SER A 80 4.10 18.22 7.39
CA SER A 80 3.97 19.66 7.13
C SER A 80 5.25 20.41 7.51
N ASP A 81 5.54 21.45 6.73
CA ASP A 81 6.60 22.42 7.03
C ASP A 81 6.09 23.59 7.89
N GLY A 82 4.82 23.58 8.26
CA GLY A 82 4.18 24.67 9.02
C GLY A 82 3.71 25.84 8.17
N ALA A 83 4.06 25.87 6.87
CA ALA A 83 3.69 26.93 5.93
C ALA A 83 2.58 26.51 4.93
N GLY A 84 1.91 25.37 5.19
CA GLY A 84 0.86 24.82 4.34
C GLY A 84 1.34 23.88 3.23
N SER A 85 2.64 23.63 3.17
CA SER A 85 3.26 22.65 2.30
C SER A 85 3.74 21.43 3.09
N CYS A 86 4.06 20.37 2.38
CA CYS A 86 4.65 19.15 2.93
C CYS A 86 6.08 18.96 2.43
N ARG A 87 6.89 18.30 3.24
CA ARG A 87 8.28 17.99 2.91
C ARG A 87 8.65 16.58 3.32
N PHE A 88 9.61 16.04 2.61
CA PHE A 88 10.41 14.94 3.11
C PHE A 88 11.56 15.52 3.94
N SER A 89 11.90 14.86 5.04
CA SER A 89 13.05 15.20 5.86
C SER A 89 13.86 13.94 6.11
N ARG A 90 15.17 14.02 5.96
CA ARG A 90 16.10 12.92 6.25
C ARG A 90 16.63 13.05 7.68
N GLN A 91 16.77 11.94 8.37
CA GLN A 91 17.40 11.93 9.69
C GLN A 91 18.92 12.01 9.52
N ASP A 92 19.54 12.96 10.22
CA ASP A 92 20.99 13.11 10.31
C ASP A 92 21.59 12.26 11.44
N ASP A 93 22.92 12.23 11.54
CA ASP A 93 23.68 11.42 12.48
C ASP A 93 23.38 11.78 13.95
N ASP A 94 22.97 13.00 14.24
CA ASP A 94 22.56 13.46 15.57
C ASP A 94 21.11 13.07 15.94
N GLY A 95 20.38 12.43 14.99
CA GLY A 95 19.00 12.02 15.14
C GLY A 95 17.98 13.10 14.78
N SER A 96 18.40 14.32 14.43
CA SER A 96 17.51 15.38 13.96
C SER A 96 17.00 15.12 12.53
N TYR A 97 15.83 15.69 12.19
CA TYR A 97 15.29 15.59 10.85
C TYR A 97 15.52 16.89 10.07
N VAL A 98 16.29 16.80 9.00
CA VAL A 98 16.61 17.93 8.12
C VAL A 98 15.71 17.88 6.88
N PRO A 99 14.94 18.96 6.63
CA PRO A 99 14.09 19.05 5.44
C PRO A 99 14.88 18.98 4.14
N VAL A 100 14.33 18.32 3.14
CA VAL A 100 14.92 18.20 1.79
C VAL A 100 14.01 18.92 0.80
N GLU A 101 14.61 19.70 -0.10
CA GLU A 101 13.89 20.37 -1.20
C GLU A 101 13.59 19.41 -2.36
N PRO A 102 12.50 19.65 -3.14
CA PRO A 102 11.53 20.71 -2.95
C PRO A 102 10.47 20.38 -1.90
N ALA A 103 9.68 21.39 -1.50
CA ALA A 103 8.38 21.18 -0.86
C ALA A 103 7.30 21.00 -1.94
N GLY A 104 6.17 20.38 -1.56
CA GLY A 104 5.02 20.20 -2.44
C GLY A 104 3.71 20.20 -1.69
N LEU A 105 2.60 19.99 -2.40
CA LEU A 105 1.33 19.68 -1.77
C LEU A 105 1.46 18.36 -1.02
N CYS A 106 0.55 18.14 -0.07
CA CYS A 106 0.63 16.99 0.84
C CYS A 106 0.11 15.68 0.21
N SER A 107 0.50 15.45 -1.05
CA SER A 107 0.28 14.24 -1.84
C SER A 107 1.60 13.82 -2.46
N ALA A 108 2.15 12.71 -2.01
CA ALA A 108 3.49 12.29 -2.38
C ALA A 108 3.62 10.76 -2.50
N SER A 109 4.74 10.32 -3.04
CA SER A 109 5.07 8.90 -3.18
C SER A 109 6.56 8.64 -2.94
N ALA A 110 6.88 7.46 -2.38
CA ALA A 110 8.21 6.87 -2.44
C ALA A 110 8.17 5.68 -3.39
N ARG A 111 8.90 5.80 -4.51
CA ARG A 111 8.89 4.82 -5.61
C ARG A 111 10.16 4.00 -5.56
N PRO A 112 10.08 2.67 -5.36
CA PRO A 112 11.26 1.83 -5.30
C PRO A 112 12.00 1.83 -6.64
N SER A 113 13.33 1.86 -6.59
CA SER A 113 14.18 1.78 -7.78
C SER A 113 14.24 0.35 -8.35
N HIS A 114 14.01 -0.65 -7.51
CA HIS A 114 14.00 -2.08 -7.85
C HIS A 114 12.92 -2.83 -7.05
N GLN A 115 12.48 -3.98 -7.58
CA GLN A 115 11.52 -4.86 -6.88
C GLN A 115 12.05 -5.43 -5.56
N SER A 116 13.37 -5.43 -5.37
CA SER A 116 14.02 -5.86 -4.12
C SER A 116 14.06 -4.78 -3.04
N THR A 117 13.64 -3.55 -3.34
CA THR A 117 13.60 -2.47 -2.35
C THR A 117 12.63 -2.82 -1.22
N VAL A 118 13.06 -2.58 0.02
CA VAL A 118 12.29 -2.85 1.24
C VAL A 118 12.11 -1.56 2.03
N PHE A 119 10.87 -1.23 2.30
CA PHE A 119 10.48 -0.13 3.18
C PHE A 119 10.20 -0.65 4.58
N GLY A 120 10.84 -0.08 5.60
CA GLY A 120 10.49 -0.30 6.99
C GLY A 120 9.47 0.73 7.47
N ILE A 121 8.47 0.28 8.22
CA ILE A 121 7.50 1.15 8.89
C ILE A 121 7.65 0.94 10.40
N PRO A 122 8.48 1.77 11.07
CA PRO A 122 8.86 1.53 12.46
C PRO A 122 7.67 1.40 13.41
N ARG A 123 6.60 2.17 13.15
CA ARG A 123 5.40 2.14 14.00
C ARG A 123 4.64 0.81 13.92
N LYS A 124 4.77 0.07 12.82
CA LYS A 124 4.19 -1.28 12.66
C LYS A 124 5.19 -2.39 13.01
N ALA A 125 6.45 -2.04 13.26
CA ALA A 125 7.54 -3.01 13.41
C ALA A 125 7.59 -4.02 12.25
N ARG A 126 7.27 -3.56 11.03
CA ARG A 126 7.20 -4.38 9.81
C ARG A 126 7.93 -3.70 8.66
N SER A 127 8.40 -4.55 7.75
CA SER A 127 9.00 -4.14 6.48
C SER A 127 8.14 -4.63 5.31
N TYR A 128 8.05 -3.81 4.25
CA TYR A 128 7.22 -4.06 3.10
C TYR A 128 8.09 -4.11 1.84
N ARG A 129 7.97 -5.18 1.09
CA ARG A 129 8.64 -5.39 -0.19
C ARG A 129 7.61 -5.27 -1.31
N ALA A 130 8.05 -4.75 -2.45
CA ALA A 130 7.23 -4.40 -3.60
C ALA A 130 6.22 -3.26 -3.35
N GLY A 131 5.89 -2.53 -4.39
CA GLY A 131 4.93 -1.43 -4.35
C GLY A 131 5.51 -0.06 -3.99
N ASN A 132 4.70 0.97 -4.19
CA ASN A 132 5.03 2.35 -3.89
C ASN A 132 4.40 2.76 -2.56
N LEU A 133 5.14 3.47 -1.71
CA LEU A 133 4.49 4.16 -0.59
C LEU A 133 3.74 5.40 -1.12
N ARG A 134 2.51 5.59 -0.65
CA ARG A 134 1.63 6.72 -0.99
C ARG A 134 1.29 7.51 0.27
N PHE A 135 1.63 8.79 0.25
CA PHE A 135 1.35 9.73 1.33
C PHE A 135 0.16 10.59 0.93
N ARG A 136 -0.87 10.64 1.75
CA ARG A 136 -2.09 11.42 1.51
C ARG A 136 -2.50 12.16 2.77
N THR A 137 -3.07 13.35 2.57
CA THR A 137 -3.64 14.12 3.68
C THR A 137 -5.13 13.81 3.79
N SER A 138 -5.61 13.60 5.00
CA SER A 138 -7.02 13.58 5.33
C SER A 138 -7.63 14.97 5.13
N PRO A 139 -8.70 15.12 4.35
CA PRO A 139 -9.28 16.43 4.05
C PRO A 139 -9.78 17.19 5.29
N ALA A 140 -10.38 16.49 6.25
CA ALA A 140 -10.97 17.11 7.42
C ALA A 140 -9.96 17.39 8.54
N SER A 141 -9.05 16.44 8.81
CA SER A 141 -8.11 16.56 9.94
C SER A 141 -6.78 17.20 9.59
N GLY A 142 -6.42 17.26 8.31
CA GLY A 142 -5.10 17.69 7.84
C GLY A 142 -3.97 16.74 8.24
N ARG A 143 -4.32 15.57 8.79
CA ARG A 143 -3.35 14.53 9.19
C ARG A 143 -3.05 13.59 8.03
N TYR A 144 -2.04 12.74 8.17
CA TYR A 144 -1.54 11.94 7.06
C TYR A 144 -1.97 10.48 7.16
N HIS A 145 -2.21 9.91 5.99
CA HIS A 145 -2.34 8.48 5.76
C HIS A 145 -1.14 7.98 4.96
N LEU A 146 -0.70 6.77 5.28
CA LEU A 146 0.29 6.04 4.51
C LEU A 146 -0.37 4.80 3.95
N SER A 147 -0.30 4.62 2.63
CA SER A 147 -0.75 3.42 1.94
C SER A 147 0.38 2.82 1.11
N LEU A 148 0.35 1.51 0.93
CA LEU A 148 1.20 0.78 0.00
C LEU A 148 0.40 0.53 -1.28
N GLU A 149 0.87 1.05 -2.40
CA GLU A 149 0.30 0.78 -3.73
C GLU A 149 1.06 -0.36 -4.39
N LEU A 150 0.39 -1.43 -4.73
CA LEU A 150 0.97 -2.61 -5.35
C LEU A 150 -0.04 -3.30 -6.28
N GLY A 151 0.42 -4.24 -7.10
CA GLY A 151 -0.44 -5.09 -7.91
C GLY A 151 -1.19 -6.12 -7.07
N ILE A 152 -2.31 -6.64 -7.60
CA ILE A 152 -3.14 -7.64 -6.90
C ILE A 152 -2.31 -8.89 -6.56
N GLU A 153 -1.48 -9.37 -7.49
CA GLU A 153 -0.67 -10.57 -7.26
C GLU A 153 0.44 -10.36 -6.23
N ASP A 154 1.03 -9.17 -6.17
CA ASP A 154 2.02 -8.85 -5.14
C ASP A 154 1.37 -8.78 -3.76
N TYR A 155 0.13 -8.26 -3.68
CA TYR A 155 -0.66 -8.31 -2.45
C TYR A 155 -0.92 -9.76 -2.01
N VAL A 156 -1.43 -10.60 -2.91
CA VAL A 156 -1.75 -12.01 -2.60
C VAL A 156 -0.52 -12.80 -2.14
N ARG A 157 0.66 -12.52 -2.72
CA ARG A 157 1.94 -13.12 -2.26
C ARG A 157 2.34 -12.67 -0.86
N GLY A 158 1.92 -11.48 -0.43
CA GLY A 158 2.23 -10.93 0.90
C GLY A 158 1.23 -11.32 2.00
N VAL A 159 0.10 -11.91 1.64
CA VAL A 159 -0.93 -12.33 2.62
C VAL A 159 -0.46 -13.59 3.35
N GLN A 160 -0.28 -13.47 4.66
CA GLN A 160 0.19 -14.56 5.54
C GLN A 160 -0.84 -14.90 6.63
N GLU A 161 -2.10 -15.04 6.25
CA GLU A 161 -3.16 -15.42 7.20
C GLU A 161 -3.05 -16.90 7.62
N LEU A 162 -2.49 -17.74 6.75
CA LEU A 162 -2.22 -19.14 7.04
C LEU A 162 -0.70 -19.38 7.11
N PRO A 163 -0.24 -20.27 8.02
CA PRO A 163 1.16 -20.65 8.10
C PRO A 163 1.64 -21.36 6.83
N ASP A 164 2.86 -21.09 6.37
CA ASP A 164 3.45 -21.64 5.14
C ASP A 164 3.53 -23.16 5.12
N PHE A 165 3.52 -23.82 6.30
CA PHE A 165 3.55 -25.28 6.41
C PHE A 165 2.18 -25.94 6.25
N TRP A 166 1.12 -25.18 6.04
CA TRP A 166 -0.21 -25.73 5.78
C TRP A 166 -0.28 -26.42 4.42
N PRO A 167 -1.24 -27.36 4.21
CA PRO A 167 -1.41 -28.03 2.92
C PRO A 167 -1.54 -27.03 1.76
N GLY A 168 -0.85 -27.28 0.63
CA GLY A 168 -0.87 -26.39 -0.53
C GLY A 168 -2.28 -26.05 -1.01
N SER A 169 -3.24 -27.00 -0.94
CA SER A 169 -4.64 -26.74 -1.28
C SER A 169 -5.33 -25.70 -0.37
N SER A 170 -4.90 -25.60 0.89
CA SER A 170 -5.41 -24.58 1.83
C SER A 170 -4.83 -23.21 1.49
N LEU A 171 -3.53 -23.14 1.18
CA LEU A 171 -2.87 -21.90 0.74
C LEU A 171 -3.44 -21.41 -0.60
N GLU A 172 -3.71 -22.32 -1.53
CA GLU A 172 -4.36 -21.99 -2.80
C GLU A 172 -5.79 -21.46 -2.59
N ALA A 173 -6.58 -22.10 -1.71
CA ALA A 173 -7.92 -21.63 -1.38
C ALA A 173 -7.88 -20.24 -0.76
N GLN A 174 -6.95 -19.98 0.16
CA GLN A 174 -6.74 -18.64 0.74
C GLN A 174 -6.40 -17.61 -0.35
N ALA A 175 -5.46 -17.91 -1.23
CA ALA A 175 -5.08 -16.99 -2.31
C ALA A 175 -6.27 -16.63 -3.20
N ILE A 176 -7.14 -17.59 -3.51
CA ILE A 176 -8.37 -17.36 -4.29
C ILE A 176 -9.34 -16.45 -3.54
N VAL A 177 -9.54 -16.67 -2.24
CA VAL A 177 -10.42 -15.82 -1.40
C VAL A 177 -9.87 -14.41 -1.32
N SER A 178 -8.59 -14.24 -0.98
CA SER A 178 -7.94 -12.93 -0.86
C SER A 178 -8.01 -12.15 -2.17
N ARG A 179 -7.70 -12.80 -3.30
CA ARG A 179 -7.83 -12.19 -4.63
C ARG A 179 -9.27 -11.76 -4.93
N THR A 180 -10.25 -12.60 -4.58
CA THR A 180 -11.66 -12.30 -4.80
C THR A 180 -12.12 -11.10 -3.98
N MET A 181 -11.69 -10.98 -2.72
CA MET A 181 -11.97 -9.83 -1.87
C MET A 181 -11.39 -8.54 -2.45
N VAL A 182 -10.14 -8.57 -2.90
CA VAL A 182 -9.47 -7.42 -3.54
C VAL A 182 -10.22 -6.98 -4.80
N VAL A 183 -10.53 -7.91 -5.69
CA VAL A 183 -11.28 -7.63 -6.92
C VAL A 183 -12.63 -7.00 -6.59
N ARG A 184 -13.35 -7.58 -5.64
CA ARG A 184 -14.63 -7.04 -5.18
C ARG A 184 -14.48 -5.61 -4.69
N ARG A 185 -13.48 -5.34 -3.85
CA ARG A 185 -13.25 -4.01 -3.30
C ARG A 185 -12.88 -2.99 -4.38
N LEU A 186 -12.05 -3.37 -5.35
CA LEU A 186 -11.71 -2.51 -6.49
C LEU A 186 -12.92 -2.22 -7.38
N LEU A 187 -13.86 -3.16 -7.53
CA LEU A 187 -15.11 -2.94 -8.25
C LEU A 187 -16.06 -2.00 -7.51
N ASP A 188 -16.14 -2.12 -6.19
CA ASP A 188 -17.03 -1.32 -5.36
C ASP A 188 -16.55 0.14 -5.21
N VAL A 189 -15.24 0.35 -5.11
CA VAL A 189 -14.63 1.67 -4.82
C VAL A 189 -14.05 2.34 -6.07
N GLY A 190 -13.64 1.55 -7.05
CA GLY A 190 -12.92 2.04 -8.23
C GLY A 190 -11.42 2.22 -7.98
N SER A 191 -10.77 3.04 -8.81
CA SER A 191 -9.35 3.35 -8.65
C SER A 191 -9.13 4.34 -7.50
N ALA A 192 -7.91 4.43 -6.98
CA ALA A 192 -7.55 5.40 -5.94
C ALA A 192 -7.81 6.87 -6.34
N ALA A 193 -7.84 7.18 -7.64
CA ALA A 193 -8.23 8.50 -8.14
C ALA A 193 -9.73 8.80 -7.96
N ALA A 194 -10.54 7.79 -7.70
CA ALA A 194 -11.98 7.91 -7.50
C ALA A 194 -12.38 7.92 -6.01
N PHE A 195 -11.40 7.87 -5.08
CA PHE A 195 -11.70 7.97 -3.65
C PHE A 195 -12.48 9.24 -3.34
N ASN A 196 -13.62 9.08 -2.70
CA ASN A 196 -14.40 10.20 -2.20
C ASN A 196 -13.85 10.73 -0.86
N ASP A 197 -14.38 11.84 -0.36
CA ASP A 197 -13.90 12.47 0.87
C ASP A 197 -13.95 11.53 2.08
N TRP A 198 -14.94 10.63 2.16
CA TRP A 198 -15.03 9.65 3.25
C TRP A 198 -13.91 8.62 3.20
N GLU A 199 -13.58 8.11 2.01
CA GLU A 199 -12.50 7.16 1.82
C GLU A 199 -11.13 7.80 2.06
N LEU A 200 -10.96 9.06 1.63
CA LEU A 200 -9.77 9.85 1.91
C LEU A 200 -9.61 10.13 3.40
N GLU A 201 -10.72 10.42 4.11
CA GLU A 201 -10.68 10.64 5.56
C GLU A 201 -10.41 9.35 6.34
N LEU A 202 -10.95 8.23 5.88
CA LEU A 202 -10.83 6.94 6.58
C LEU A 202 -9.40 6.39 6.53
N CYS A 203 -8.80 6.32 5.33
CA CYS A 203 -7.48 5.74 5.16
C CYS A 203 -6.76 6.08 3.84
N ALA A 204 -7.43 6.71 2.89
CA ALA A 204 -6.95 6.82 1.51
C ALA A 204 -6.48 5.44 0.95
N CYS A 205 -7.32 4.41 1.10
CA CYS A 205 -6.97 3.04 0.76
C CYS A 205 -8.18 2.19 0.36
N HIS A 206 -7.93 1.11 -0.38
CA HIS A 206 -8.93 0.08 -0.68
C HIS A 206 -9.12 -0.89 0.49
N LEU A 207 -8.02 -1.31 1.10
CA LEU A 207 -7.98 -2.24 2.23
C LEU A 207 -7.07 -1.66 3.31
N LYS A 208 -7.28 -2.03 4.56
CA LYS A 208 -6.36 -1.73 5.66
C LYS A 208 -5.52 -2.95 5.98
N ASP A 209 -4.27 -2.70 6.32
CA ASP A 209 -3.40 -3.67 6.98
C ASP A 209 -3.75 -3.63 8.49
N ASP A 210 -4.82 -4.33 8.85
CA ASP A 210 -5.34 -4.40 10.22
C ASP A 210 -4.49 -5.37 11.05
N ASP A 211 -3.25 -4.96 11.32
CA ASP A 211 -2.53 -5.55 12.42
C ASP A 211 -2.94 -4.79 13.70
N PRO A 212 -3.34 -5.48 14.78
CA PRO A 212 -3.65 -4.80 16.02
C PRO A 212 -2.44 -4.02 16.50
N GLU A 213 -2.63 -2.72 16.71
CA GLU A 213 -1.66 -1.83 17.38
C GLU A 213 -1.44 -2.24 18.83
#